data_ce93ed59610b932b6bca173a0a610006
#
_entry.id   ce93ed59610b932b6bca173a0a610006
#
_cell.length_a   1.000
_cell.length_b   1.000
_cell.length_c   1.000
_cell.angle_alpha   90.00
_cell.angle_beta   90.00
_cell.angle_gamma   90.00
#
_symmetry.space_group_name_H-M   'P 1'
#
loop_
_entity.id
_entity.type
_entity.pdbx_description
1 polymer ?
#
loop_
_entity_poly.entity_id
_entity_poly.type
_entity_poly.pdbx_seq_one_letter_code
_entity_poly.pdbx_strand_id
1 'polypeptide(L)'
;LFHTGHSVISAGTALQENTVLPVNANLTIRSDASREVLNSLRAVNVTGSLLCPVSLLSCLKDLYVTGDVKTYPDDCIVMDPIFTPDAYFHLRAKEGQKYYAEQEVRFTSPGIHLTTLKEKNVRFVSPRFFVPEEKAADALELFDETAFMEAIPDGYAFVGKDTELDEKLLAQYGNRLFIRGNVTLTEESAPLLPGLEKLYVAGTLYVPEELKEDFRRVDAQCGLVEIIKKEKRRVLENRPRVVLDKVVLDASPEGLLVRNCAVLTIREDVPPQGILDHVDIMNCARVDCTEEQKAAVQLKSTNVAQIGSREENGEPRGMLGVLLNLSETKMINADKYVL
;
A
#
# COMPACT_ATOMS: atom_id res chain seq x y z
N LEU A 1 -23.46 20.25 -4.57
CA LEU A 1 -22.04 20.22 -4.99
C LEU A 1 -21.45 18.92 -4.50
N PHE A 2 -20.99 18.06 -5.40
CA PHE A 2 -20.24 16.84 -5.03
C PHE A 2 -18.77 17.23 -4.95
N HIS A 3 -18.16 17.09 -3.78
CA HIS A 3 -16.73 17.25 -3.62
C HIS A 3 -16.05 15.89 -3.82
N THR A 4 -15.22 15.77 -4.83
CA THR A 4 -14.34 14.61 -5.07
C THR A 4 -12.95 14.96 -4.57
N GLY A 5 -12.37 14.12 -3.74
CA GLY A 5 -11.07 14.36 -3.11
C GLY A 5 -11.18 14.77 -1.65
N HIS A 6 -10.06 15.10 -1.02
CA HIS A 6 -10.04 15.57 0.38
C HIS A 6 -10.72 16.93 0.52
N SER A 7 -11.73 17.02 1.37
CA SER A 7 -12.50 18.27 1.62
C SER A 7 -12.14 18.86 2.98
N VAL A 8 -12.08 20.20 3.04
CA VAL A 8 -11.75 20.92 4.28
C VAL A 8 -12.81 21.98 4.54
N ILE A 9 -13.32 22.03 5.77
CA ILE A 9 -14.17 23.12 6.28
C ILE A 9 -13.34 23.96 7.26
N SER A 10 -13.31 25.27 7.03
CA SER A 10 -12.58 26.27 7.85
C SER A 10 -13.40 27.55 8.02
N ALA A 11 -12.88 28.55 8.70
CA ALA A 11 -13.53 29.82 8.95
C ALA A 11 -14.10 30.54 7.70
N GLY A 12 -13.42 30.37 6.54
CA GLY A 12 -13.84 30.97 5.27
C GLY A 12 -14.80 30.13 4.43
N THR A 13 -15.22 28.95 4.92
CA THR A 13 -16.09 28.06 4.16
C THR A 13 -17.54 28.53 4.24
N ALA A 14 -18.11 28.91 3.08
CA ALA A 14 -19.53 29.24 2.99
C ALA A 14 -20.35 27.99 2.62
N LEU A 15 -21.29 27.62 3.46
CA LEU A 15 -22.23 26.53 3.23
C LEU A 15 -23.66 27.09 3.23
N GLN A 16 -24.53 26.46 2.43
CA GLN A 16 -25.94 26.82 2.41
C GLN A 16 -26.65 26.25 3.63
N GLU A 17 -27.47 27.07 4.28
CA GLU A 17 -28.25 26.62 5.41
C GLU A 17 -29.27 25.54 5.04
N ASN A 18 -29.57 24.67 6.00
CA ASN A 18 -30.52 23.56 5.85
C ASN A 18 -30.28 22.63 4.68
N THR A 19 -29.01 22.46 4.28
CA THR A 19 -28.61 21.55 3.21
C THR A 19 -27.96 20.28 3.75
N VAL A 20 -27.92 19.25 2.90
CA VAL A 20 -27.11 18.05 3.13
C VAL A 20 -25.77 18.29 2.47
N LEU A 21 -24.69 18.08 3.20
CA LEU A 21 -23.32 18.14 2.67
C LEU A 21 -22.84 16.74 2.29
N PRO A 22 -22.82 16.37 0.98
CA PRO A 22 -22.23 15.11 0.53
C PRO A 22 -20.72 15.30 0.28
N VAL A 23 -19.90 14.44 0.87
CA VAL A 23 -18.44 14.40 0.69
C VAL A 23 -18.04 13.00 0.23
N ASN A 24 -17.59 12.87 -1.01
CA ASN A 24 -17.19 11.57 -1.60
C ASN A 24 -15.71 11.23 -1.35
N ALA A 25 -15.19 11.61 -0.19
CA ALA A 25 -13.84 11.33 0.26
C ALA A 25 -13.71 11.63 1.75
N ASN A 26 -12.50 11.91 2.22
CA ASN A 26 -12.25 12.33 3.59
C ASN A 26 -12.67 13.79 3.82
N LEU A 27 -13.20 14.08 4.98
CA LEU A 27 -13.55 15.43 5.43
C LEU A 27 -12.70 15.82 6.65
N THR A 28 -12.03 16.96 6.57
CA THR A 28 -11.40 17.60 7.72
C THR A 28 -12.13 18.88 8.08
N ILE A 29 -12.59 18.99 9.32
CA ILE A 29 -13.10 20.23 9.88
C ILE A 29 -11.97 20.87 10.69
N ARG A 30 -11.64 22.12 10.39
CA ARG A 30 -10.60 22.86 11.12
C ARG A 30 -11.15 23.48 12.40
N SER A 31 -10.28 23.71 13.36
CA SER A 31 -10.65 24.32 14.64
C SER A 31 -11.17 25.76 14.52
N ASP A 32 -10.88 26.43 13.40
CA ASP A 32 -11.40 27.77 13.08
C ASP A 32 -12.75 27.75 12.35
N ALA A 33 -13.37 26.59 12.11
CA ALA A 33 -14.67 26.50 11.46
C ALA A 33 -15.78 27.09 12.32
N SER A 34 -16.73 27.82 11.69
CA SER A 34 -17.85 28.44 12.41
C SER A 34 -18.85 27.39 12.91
N ARG A 35 -19.17 27.47 14.21
CA ARG A 35 -20.21 26.63 14.85
C ARG A 35 -21.58 26.88 14.23
N GLU A 36 -21.89 28.16 13.90
CA GLU A 36 -23.15 28.54 13.28
C GLU A 36 -23.32 27.87 11.93
N VAL A 37 -22.25 27.86 11.09
CA VAL A 37 -22.25 27.23 9.78
C VAL A 37 -22.46 25.73 9.91
N LEU A 38 -21.77 25.05 10.83
CA LEU A 38 -21.93 23.60 11.03
C LEU A 38 -23.35 23.27 11.57
N ASN A 39 -23.86 24.02 12.52
CA ASN A 39 -25.22 23.84 13.07
C ASN A 39 -26.34 24.10 12.05
N SER A 40 -26.06 24.90 11.01
CA SER A 40 -27.03 25.21 9.97
C SER A 40 -27.22 24.07 8.95
N LEU A 41 -26.28 23.10 8.91
CA LEU A 41 -26.40 21.93 8.06
C LEU A 41 -27.50 20.99 8.55
N ARG A 42 -28.28 20.43 7.62
CA ARG A 42 -29.29 19.42 7.92
C ARG A 42 -28.65 18.07 8.17
N ALA A 43 -27.68 17.66 7.32
CA ALA A 43 -26.94 16.42 7.45
C ALA A 43 -25.56 16.52 6.81
N VAL A 44 -24.66 15.65 7.25
CA VAL A 44 -23.30 15.50 6.68
C VAL A 44 -23.07 14.03 6.33
N ASN A 45 -22.84 13.76 5.05
CA ASN A 45 -22.61 12.41 4.52
C ASN A 45 -21.19 12.31 3.97
N VAL A 46 -20.35 11.49 4.60
CA VAL A 46 -18.94 11.32 4.25
C VAL A 46 -18.71 9.86 3.86
N THR A 47 -18.26 9.59 2.64
CA THR A 47 -17.93 8.22 2.19
C THR A 47 -16.54 7.76 2.63
N GLY A 48 -15.67 8.68 3.02
CA GLY A 48 -14.38 8.41 3.65
C GLY A 48 -14.42 8.60 5.16
N SER A 49 -13.32 9.06 5.75
CA SER A 49 -13.20 9.36 7.18
C SER A 49 -13.42 10.84 7.49
N LEU A 50 -13.90 11.11 8.68
CA LEU A 50 -14.05 12.46 9.23
C LEU A 50 -12.98 12.71 10.29
N LEU A 51 -12.28 13.86 10.17
CA LEU A 51 -11.41 14.41 11.19
C LEU A 51 -11.98 15.76 11.67
N CYS A 52 -12.29 15.87 12.96
CA CYS A 52 -13.03 17.01 13.53
C CYS A 52 -12.49 17.40 14.90
N PRO A 53 -12.45 18.71 15.27
CA PRO A 53 -12.19 19.12 16.65
C PRO A 53 -13.22 18.51 17.60
N VAL A 54 -12.77 18.14 18.79
CA VAL A 54 -13.66 17.50 19.80
C VAL A 54 -14.93 18.30 20.01
N SER A 55 -14.83 19.61 20.20
CA SER A 55 -15.98 20.46 20.51
C SER A 55 -16.92 20.70 19.32
N LEU A 56 -16.47 20.54 18.09
CA LEU A 56 -17.28 20.79 16.89
C LEU A 56 -18.04 19.55 16.41
N LEU A 57 -17.67 18.36 16.87
CA LEU A 57 -18.35 17.12 16.48
C LEU A 57 -19.85 17.16 16.86
N SER A 58 -20.20 17.72 18.03
CA SER A 58 -21.58 17.87 18.48
C SER A 58 -22.43 18.87 17.67
N CYS A 59 -21.78 19.70 16.83
CA CYS A 59 -22.46 20.62 15.93
C CYS A 59 -22.97 19.95 14.66
N LEU A 60 -22.50 18.74 14.35
CA LEU A 60 -22.88 17.99 13.15
C LEU A 60 -24.15 17.17 13.43
N LYS A 61 -25.29 17.65 12.90
CA LYS A 61 -26.56 16.92 12.95
C LYS A 61 -26.57 15.83 11.87
N ASP A 62 -27.28 14.73 12.10
CA ASP A 62 -27.46 13.66 11.13
C ASP A 62 -26.17 13.30 10.38
N LEU A 63 -25.14 12.90 11.15
CA LEU A 63 -23.81 12.57 10.66
C LEU A 63 -23.76 11.12 10.16
N TYR A 64 -23.46 10.93 8.89
CA TYR A 64 -23.22 9.64 8.25
C TYR A 64 -21.78 9.57 7.75
N VAL A 65 -20.97 8.67 8.31
CA VAL A 65 -19.55 8.44 7.90
C VAL A 65 -19.36 6.97 7.63
N THR A 66 -18.89 6.62 6.42
CA THR A 66 -18.63 5.21 6.07
C THR A 66 -17.30 4.73 6.64
N GLY A 67 -16.30 5.61 6.71
CA GLY A 67 -14.99 5.34 7.33
C GLY A 67 -14.98 5.69 8.82
N ASP A 68 -13.81 6.07 9.32
CA ASP A 68 -13.61 6.40 10.74
C ASP A 68 -14.04 7.83 11.07
N VAL A 69 -14.56 8.04 12.28
CA VAL A 69 -14.74 9.37 12.89
C VAL A 69 -13.62 9.56 13.89
N LYS A 70 -12.72 10.49 13.60
CA LYS A 70 -11.56 10.83 14.44
C LYS A 70 -11.68 12.26 14.95
N THR A 71 -11.21 12.47 16.16
CA THR A 71 -11.21 13.80 16.78
C THR A 71 -9.81 14.24 17.16
N TYR A 72 -9.61 15.55 17.23
CA TYR A 72 -8.36 16.16 17.68
C TYR A 72 -8.63 17.34 18.62
N PRO A 73 -7.66 17.77 19.46
CA PRO A 73 -7.84 18.88 20.39
C PRO A 73 -8.16 20.20 19.69
N ASP A 74 -9.09 20.97 20.26
CA ASP A 74 -9.63 22.20 19.67
C ASP A 74 -8.57 23.30 19.47
N ASP A 75 -7.53 23.31 20.29
CA ASP A 75 -6.43 24.29 20.27
C ASP A 75 -5.30 23.93 19.30
N CYS A 76 -5.49 22.87 18.49
CA CYS A 76 -4.50 22.43 17.51
C CYS A 76 -4.80 22.96 16.11
N ILE A 77 -3.73 23.25 15.38
CA ILE A 77 -3.74 23.37 13.91
C ILE A 77 -3.51 21.98 13.32
N VAL A 78 -4.44 21.52 12.48
CA VAL A 78 -4.31 20.24 11.77
C VAL A 78 -3.29 20.36 10.64
N MET A 79 -2.36 19.45 10.65
CA MET A 79 -1.34 19.27 9.60
C MET A 79 -1.66 18.03 8.76
N ASP A 80 -0.84 17.74 7.77
CA ASP A 80 -0.93 16.47 7.04
C ASP A 80 -0.77 15.28 8.00
N PRO A 81 -1.43 14.15 7.75
CA PRO A 81 -1.34 12.96 8.62
C PRO A 81 0.08 12.51 8.91
N ILE A 82 0.96 12.59 7.91
CA ILE A 82 2.42 12.45 8.04
C ILE A 82 3.01 13.83 7.82
N PHE A 83 3.35 14.50 8.90
CA PHE A 83 3.85 15.86 8.83
C PHE A 83 5.38 15.91 8.87
N THR A 84 5.99 16.44 7.81
CA THR A 84 7.43 16.69 7.75
C THR A 84 7.67 18.20 7.71
N PRO A 85 7.97 18.83 8.84
CA PRO A 85 8.29 20.25 8.88
C PRO A 85 9.48 20.57 7.99
N ASP A 86 9.35 21.58 7.12
CA ASP A 86 10.47 22.05 6.31
C ASP A 86 11.52 22.82 7.14
N ALA A 87 12.65 23.12 6.53
CA ALA A 87 13.78 23.81 7.17
C ALA A 87 13.40 25.18 7.79
N TYR A 88 12.31 25.82 7.33
CA TYR A 88 11.89 27.15 7.77
C TYR A 88 10.65 27.11 8.67
N PHE A 89 10.15 25.94 9.01
CA PHE A 89 8.94 25.81 9.85
C PHE A 89 9.10 26.50 11.20
N HIS A 90 10.25 26.36 11.84
CA HIS A 90 10.56 26.98 13.13
C HIS A 90 10.47 28.51 13.12
N LEU A 91 10.65 29.16 11.95
CA LEU A 91 10.48 30.61 11.81
C LEU A 91 9.00 31.01 11.75
N ARG A 92 8.17 30.18 11.07
CA ARG A 92 6.74 30.45 10.86
C ARG A 92 5.86 30.05 12.04
N ALA A 93 6.30 29.09 12.83
CA ALA A 93 5.56 28.62 13.99
C ALA A 93 5.36 29.76 15.01
N LYS A 94 4.11 29.92 15.46
CA LYS A 94 3.75 30.94 16.45
C LYS A 94 4.04 30.43 17.86
N GLU A 95 4.29 31.35 18.77
CA GLU A 95 4.50 31.04 20.18
C GLU A 95 3.25 30.37 20.78
N GLY A 96 3.44 29.33 21.57
CA GLY A 96 2.40 28.55 22.24
C GLY A 96 1.51 27.72 21.31
N GLN A 97 1.79 27.69 20.00
CA GLN A 97 0.93 26.99 19.04
C GLN A 97 1.07 25.47 19.15
N LYS A 98 -0.07 24.77 19.11
CA LYS A 98 -0.14 23.31 19.00
C LYS A 98 -0.47 22.88 17.58
N TYR A 99 0.18 21.82 17.13
CA TYR A 99 0.00 21.21 15.82
C TYR A 99 -0.40 19.74 15.97
N TYR A 100 -1.41 19.31 15.24
CA TYR A 100 -1.89 17.94 15.24
C TYR A 100 -1.52 17.25 13.94
N ALA A 101 -0.82 16.09 14.04
CA ALA A 101 -0.56 15.18 12.93
C ALA A 101 -1.07 13.78 13.30
N GLU A 102 -2.01 13.27 12.54
CA GLU A 102 -2.76 12.05 12.87
C GLU A 102 -1.89 10.81 12.98
N GLN A 103 -0.85 10.69 12.16
CA GLN A 103 -0.01 9.49 12.09
C GLN A 103 1.37 9.69 12.70
N GLU A 104 2.13 10.66 12.19
CA GLU A 104 3.50 10.89 12.65
C GLU A 104 4.03 12.27 12.27
N VAL A 105 5.02 12.73 13.04
CA VAL A 105 5.83 13.92 12.72
C VAL A 105 7.26 13.49 12.40
N ARG A 106 7.85 14.02 11.32
CA ARG A 106 9.20 13.66 10.86
C ARG A 106 10.12 14.87 10.85
N PHE A 107 11.02 15.00 11.82
CA PHE A 107 12.03 16.07 11.86
C PHE A 107 13.26 15.71 11.03
N THR A 108 13.06 15.33 9.78
CA THR A 108 14.10 14.85 8.87
C THR A 108 14.62 15.94 7.92
N SER A 109 14.03 17.13 7.93
CA SER A 109 14.48 18.24 7.10
C SER A 109 15.78 18.84 7.64
N PRO A 110 16.84 18.93 6.81
CA PRO A 110 18.04 19.66 7.19
C PRO A 110 17.70 21.13 7.52
N GLY A 111 18.32 21.69 8.54
CA GLY A 111 18.13 23.10 8.90
C GLY A 111 16.89 23.42 9.75
N ILE A 112 16.08 22.45 10.15
CA ILE A 112 15.08 22.68 11.17
C ILE A 112 15.74 22.82 12.55
N HIS A 113 15.40 23.91 13.27
CA HIS A 113 15.89 24.21 14.59
C HIS A 113 14.83 23.89 15.66
N LEU A 114 14.97 22.73 16.32
CA LEU A 114 14.01 22.27 17.33
C LEU A 114 14.09 23.09 18.62
N THR A 115 15.28 23.55 18.99
CA THR A 115 15.50 24.46 20.11
C THR A 115 14.63 25.73 19.97
N THR A 116 14.55 26.31 18.77
CA THR A 116 13.68 27.48 18.52
C THR A 116 12.18 27.16 18.69
N LEU A 117 11.74 25.96 18.29
CA LEU A 117 10.37 25.53 18.52
C LEU A 117 10.06 25.35 20.01
N LYS A 118 11.01 24.80 20.75
CA LYS A 118 10.95 24.66 22.21
C LYS A 118 10.89 26.03 22.91
N GLU A 119 11.77 26.96 22.55
CA GLU A 119 11.78 28.34 23.08
C GLU A 119 10.44 29.06 22.83
N LYS A 120 9.81 28.81 21.68
CA LYS A 120 8.48 29.29 21.34
C LYS A 120 7.34 28.52 22.02
N ASN A 121 7.63 27.56 22.89
CA ASN A 121 6.63 26.68 23.52
C ASN A 121 5.68 26.02 22.51
N VAL A 122 6.18 25.65 21.34
CA VAL A 122 5.42 24.89 20.33
C VAL A 122 5.24 23.45 20.83
N ARG A 123 4.08 22.87 20.55
CA ARG A 123 3.77 21.48 20.87
C ARG A 123 3.22 20.75 19.66
N PHE A 124 3.51 19.45 19.59
CA PHE A 124 2.91 18.55 18.61
C PHE A 124 2.08 17.48 19.30
N VAL A 125 0.91 17.24 18.76
CA VAL A 125 0.03 16.14 19.17
C VAL A 125 0.05 15.12 18.06
N SER A 126 0.76 14.00 18.29
CA SER A 126 0.92 12.91 17.33
C SER A 126 1.32 11.64 18.08
N PRO A 127 0.85 10.46 17.66
CA PRO A 127 1.19 9.21 18.33
C PRO A 127 2.67 8.81 18.18
N ARG A 128 3.37 9.36 17.17
CA ARG A 128 4.75 9.00 16.85
C ARG A 128 5.52 10.16 16.25
N PHE A 129 6.84 10.16 16.45
CA PHE A 129 7.73 11.08 15.74
C PHE A 129 9.11 10.47 15.46
N PHE A 130 9.71 10.95 14.37
CA PHE A 130 11.07 10.59 13.95
C PHE A 130 11.95 11.81 14.08
N VAL A 131 13.15 11.60 14.62
CA VAL A 131 14.11 12.69 14.84
C VAL A 131 15.54 12.16 14.75
N PRO A 132 16.50 12.91 14.18
CA PRO A 132 17.92 12.59 14.30
C PRO A 132 18.34 12.47 15.77
N GLU A 133 19.15 11.47 16.10
CA GLU A 133 19.56 11.18 17.49
C GLU A 133 20.15 12.40 18.20
N GLU A 134 20.95 13.19 17.48
CA GLU A 134 21.54 14.45 17.98
C GLU A 134 20.51 15.50 18.44
N LYS A 135 19.26 15.43 17.94
CA LYS A 135 18.16 16.36 18.24
C LYS A 135 17.10 15.77 19.15
N ALA A 136 17.28 14.52 19.60
CA ALA A 136 16.26 13.78 20.34
C ALA A 136 15.84 14.50 21.64
N ALA A 137 16.80 15.05 22.37
CA ALA A 137 16.51 15.75 23.65
C ALA A 137 15.59 16.96 23.45
N ASP A 138 15.82 17.78 22.42
CA ASP A 138 14.95 18.95 22.13
C ASP A 138 13.59 18.49 21.60
N ALA A 139 13.54 17.40 20.82
CA ALA A 139 12.30 16.87 20.27
C ALA A 139 11.36 16.34 21.35
N LEU A 140 11.89 15.64 22.36
CA LEU A 140 11.08 15.08 23.46
C LEU A 140 10.25 16.17 24.17
N GLU A 141 10.78 17.38 24.31
CA GLU A 141 10.05 18.49 24.95
C GLU A 141 8.93 19.08 24.08
N LEU A 142 8.87 18.73 22.80
CA LEU A 142 7.82 19.20 21.88
C LEU A 142 6.58 18.29 21.87
N PHE A 143 6.63 17.13 22.50
CA PHE A 143 5.55 16.13 22.53
C PHE A 143 5.11 15.80 23.95
N ASP A 144 3.95 15.15 24.06
CA ASP A 144 3.51 14.54 25.29
C ASP A 144 4.27 13.22 25.52
N GLU A 145 4.38 12.79 26.78
CA GLU A 145 5.09 11.57 27.18
C GLU A 145 4.57 10.27 26.55
N THR A 146 3.34 10.29 26.02
CA THR A 146 2.72 9.13 25.35
C THR A 146 3.13 8.98 23.90
N ALA A 147 3.77 9.99 23.30
CA ALA A 147 4.22 9.92 21.91
C ALA A 147 5.46 9.02 21.77
N PHE A 148 5.40 8.08 20.85
CA PHE A 148 6.53 7.17 20.59
C PHE A 148 7.60 7.87 19.75
N MET A 149 8.80 8.02 20.31
CA MET A 149 9.96 8.55 19.62
C MET A 149 10.74 7.44 18.92
N GLU A 150 11.06 7.63 17.66
CA GLU A 150 11.99 6.80 16.91
C GLU A 150 13.22 7.66 16.50
N ALA A 151 14.34 7.41 17.14
CA ALA A 151 15.58 8.12 16.85
C ALA A 151 16.23 7.54 15.59
N ILE A 152 16.61 8.43 14.68
CA ILE A 152 17.38 8.09 13.48
C ILE A 152 18.84 8.20 13.87
N PRO A 153 19.64 7.12 13.85
CA PRO A 153 21.03 7.16 14.26
C PRO A 153 21.84 8.14 13.42
N ASP A 154 22.89 8.71 14.01
CA ASP A 154 23.72 9.69 13.35
C ASP A 154 24.36 9.15 12.07
N GLY A 155 24.30 9.97 11.03
CA GLY A 155 24.85 9.64 9.72
C GLY A 155 23.96 8.77 8.84
N TYR A 156 22.74 8.39 9.30
CA TYR A 156 21.76 7.74 8.45
C TYR A 156 20.89 8.75 7.70
N ALA A 157 20.63 8.47 6.44
CA ALA A 157 19.61 9.18 5.67
C ALA A 157 18.24 8.51 5.82
N PHE A 158 17.22 9.30 6.13
CA PHE A 158 15.86 8.81 6.33
C PHE A 158 15.09 8.67 5.01
N VAL A 159 14.53 7.48 4.79
CA VAL A 159 13.64 7.17 3.66
C VAL A 159 12.27 6.77 4.21
N GLY A 160 11.27 7.63 4.03
CA GLY A 160 9.95 7.50 4.67
C GLY A 160 8.90 6.73 3.87
N LYS A 161 9.29 5.88 2.92
CA LYS A 161 8.38 5.13 2.02
C LYS A 161 8.96 3.79 1.63
N ASP A 162 8.09 2.94 1.08
CA ASP A 162 8.52 1.71 0.40
C ASP A 162 9.43 2.06 -0.78
N THR A 163 10.49 1.28 -0.96
CA THR A 163 11.50 1.57 -1.99
C THR A 163 12.18 0.30 -2.49
N GLU A 164 12.78 0.38 -3.67
CA GLU A 164 13.74 -0.58 -4.18
C GLU A 164 15.15 -0.09 -3.90
N LEU A 165 16.08 -1.01 -3.62
CA LEU A 165 17.49 -0.68 -3.48
C LEU A 165 18.12 -0.59 -4.87
N ASP A 166 18.16 0.62 -5.41
CA ASP A 166 18.70 0.95 -6.73
C ASP A 166 19.78 2.04 -6.66
N GLU A 167 20.44 2.30 -7.77
CA GLU A 167 21.45 3.35 -7.87
C GLU A 167 20.90 4.74 -7.57
N LYS A 168 19.63 5.01 -7.89
CA LYS A 168 19.02 6.32 -7.66
C LYS A 168 18.80 6.58 -6.17
N LEU A 169 18.39 5.54 -5.45
CA LEU A 169 18.25 5.62 -3.99
C LEU A 169 19.60 5.96 -3.34
N LEU A 170 20.66 5.21 -3.71
CA LEU A 170 21.99 5.46 -3.14
C LEU A 170 22.59 6.79 -3.58
N ALA A 171 22.35 7.23 -4.81
CA ALA A 171 22.77 8.55 -5.27
C ALA A 171 22.08 9.68 -4.51
N GLN A 172 20.82 9.51 -4.12
CA GLN A 172 20.05 10.52 -3.40
C GLN A 172 20.32 10.53 -1.90
N TYR A 173 20.44 9.35 -1.28
CA TYR A 173 20.46 9.21 0.18
C TYR A 173 21.80 8.69 0.73
N GLY A 174 22.73 8.27 -0.12
CA GLY A 174 24.00 7.68 0.32
C GLY A 174 23.85 6.21 0.70
N ASN A 175 24.85 5.69 1.41
CA ASN A 175 25.02 4.27 1.71
C ASN A 175 24.71 3.88 3.17
N ARG A 176 24.18 4.81 3.97
CA ARG A 176 23.66 4.58 5.34
C ARG A 176 22.20 4.95 5.39
N LEU A 177 21.32 3.97 5.34
CA LEU A 177 19.90 4.17 5.12
C LEU A 177 19.08 3.74 6.33
N PHE A 178 18.20 4.64 6.78
CA PHE A 178 17.12 4.35 7.71
C PHE A 178 15.79 4.38 6.97
N ILE A 179 15.23 3.20 6.65
CA ILE A 179 14.04 3.06 5.82
C ILE A 179 12.84 2.69 6.68
N ARG A 180 11.84 3.58 6.72
CA ARG A 180 10.59 3.40 7.49
C ARG A 180 9.64 2.41 6.83
N GLY A 181 9.69 2.29 5.49
CA GLY A 181 8.86 1.39 4.69
C GLY A 181 9.47 0.01 4.46
N ASN A 182 8.93 -0.69 3.47
CA ASN A 182 9.48 -1.94 2.97
C ASN A 182 10.60 -1.68 1.95
N VAL A 183 11.53 -2.63 1.86
CA VAL A 183 12.61 -2.58 0.87
C VAL A 183 12.55 -3.82 0.00
N THR A 184 12.64 -3.64 -1.30
CA THR A 184 12.77 -4.74 -2.26
C THR A 184 14.16 -4.73 -2.87
N LEU A 185 14.87 -5.84 -2.77
CA LEU A 185 16.07 -6.09 -3.56
C LEU A 185 15.68 -6.72 -4.89
N THR A 186 16.38 -6.32 -5.94
CA THR A 186 16.26 -6.89 -7.29
C THR A 186 17.61 -7.38 -7.77
N GLU A 187 17.69 -8.01 -8.95
CA GLU A 187 18.98 -8.39 -9.54
C GLU A 187 19.91 -7.18 -9.72
N GLU A 188 19.33 -5.99 -9.97
CA GLU A 188 20.07 -4.72 -10.09
C GLU A 188 20.66 -4.24 -8.76
N SER A 189 20.15 -4.72 -7.63
CA SER A 189 20.68 -4.40 -6.30
C SER A 189 21.99 -5.14 -6.00
N ALA A 190 22.28 -6.26 -6.68
CA ALA A 190 23.46 -7.09 -6.40
C ALA A 190 24.80 -6.31 -6.40
N PRO A 191 25.13 -5.51 -7.43
CA PRO A 191 26.37 -4.75 -7.46
C PRO A 191 26.44 -3.65 -6.41
N LEU A 192 25.31 -3.25 -5.81
CA LEU A 192 25.21 -2.16 -4.85
C LEU A 192 25.43 -2.62 -3.41
N LEU A 193 25.13 -3.89 -3.09
CA LEU A 193 25.23 -4.44 -1.74
C LEU A 193 26.62 -4.27 -1.10
N PRO A 194 27.75 -4.49 -1.80
CA PRO A 194 29.07 -4.30 -1.20
C PRO A 194 29.40 -2.86 -0.81
N GLY A 195 28.75 -1.88 -1.43
CA GLY A 195 28.89 -0.46 -1.14
C GLY A 195 27.98 0.06 -0.04
N LEU A 196 27.00 -0.74 0.41
CA LEU A 196 26.05 -0.37 1.44
C LEU A 196 26.71 -0.51 2.82
N GLU A 197 26.93 0.61 3.51
CA GLU A 197 27.59 0.60 4.81
C GLU A 197 26.69 0.17 5.95
N LYS A 198 25.46 0.70 5.99
CA LYS A 198 24.49 0.46 7.05
C LYS A 198 23.07 0.48 6.48
N LEU A 199 22.27 -0.48 6.86
CA LEU A 199 20.86 -0.53 6.46
C LEU A 199 19.98 -0.83 7.68
N TYR A 200 19.07 0.10 7.98
CA TYR A 200 17.97 -0.15 8.92
C TYR A 200 16.64 -0.15 8.15
N VAL A 201 15.85 -1.20 8.29
CA VAL A 201 14.53 -1.34 7.65
C VAL A 201 13.50 -1.63 8.73
N ALA A 202 12.61 -0.68 9.00
CA ALA A 202 11.55 -0.86 10.00
C ALA A 202 10.46 -1.83 9.52
N GLY A 203 10.23 -1.89 8.21
CA GLY A 203 9.29 -2.80 7.57
C GLY A 203 9.91 -4.14 7.18
N THR A 204 9.42 -4.69 6.07
CA THR A 204 9.91 -5.96 5.50
C THR A 204 10.96 -5.70 4.44
N LEU A 205 12.06 -6.44 4.52
CA LEU A 205 13.05 -6.51 3.45
C LEU A 205 12.80 -7.77 2.61
N TYR A 206 12.48 -7.58 1.34
CA TYR A 206 12.28 -8.63 0.37
C TYR A 206 13.58 -8.92 -0.37
N VAL A 207 14.12 -10.12 -0.19
CA VAL A 207 15.42 -10.54 -0.72
C VAL A 207 15.23 -11.70 -1.71
N PRO A 208 15.59 -11.57 -3.00
CA PRO A 208 15.66 -12.69 -3.91
C PRO A 208 16.60 -13.79 -3.37
N GLU A 209 16.22 -15.05 -3.55
CA GLU A 209 16.99 -16.20 -3.04
C GLU A 209 18.44 -16.18 -3.56
N GLU A 210 18.64 -15.70 -4.77
CA GLU A 210 19.95 -15.56 -5.42
C GLU A 210 20.86 -14.54 -4.70
N LEU A 211 20.28 -13.52 -4.06
CA LEU A 211 21.02 -12.47 -3.35
C LEU A 211 21.19 -12.73 -1.87
N LYS A 212 20.64 -13.81 -1.35
CA LYS A 212 20.63 -14.12 0.07
C LYS A 212 22.02 -14.14 0.70
N GLU A 213 22.99 -14.76 0.02
CA GLU A 213 24.36 -14.88 0.54
C GLU A 213 25.14 -13.56 0.46
N ASP A 214 24.88 -12.74 -0.56
CA ASP A 214 25.50 -11.43 -0.68
C ASP A 214 24.91 -10.45 0.35
N PHE A 215 23.60 -10.51 0.56
CA PHE A 215 22.93 -9.68 1.58
C PHE A 215 23.41 -10.01 3.00
N ARG A 216 23.75 -11.24 3.31
CA ARG A 216 24.28 -11.61 4.64
C ARG A 216 25.56 -10.87 5.05
N ARG A 217 26.27 -10.28 4.10
CA ARG A 217 27.49 -9.50 4.33
C ARG A 217 27.21 -8.04 4.63
N VAL A 218 25.99 -7.60 4.41
CA VAL A 218 25.55 -6.22 4.69
C VAL A 218 25.28 -6.06 6.17
N ASP A 219 25.79 -4.99 6.77
CA ASP A 219 25.44 -4.60 8.14
C ASP A 219 24.02 -4.03 8.17
N ALA A 220 23.03 -4.93 8.31
CA ALA A 220 21.63 -4.60 8.23
C ALA A 220 20.87 -5.02 9.49
N GLN A 221 19.98 -4.13 9.93
CA GLN A 221 18.99 -4.39 10.95
C GLN A 221 17.59 -4.25 10.31
N CYS A 222 16.82 -5.33 10.28
CA CYS A 222 15.52 -5.36 9.63
C CYS A 222 14.45 -5.89 10.58
N GLY A 223 13.24 -5.31 10.51
CA GLY A 223 12.09 -5.82 11.26
C GLY A 223 11.72 -7.24 10.83
N LEU A 224 11.62 -7.47 9.52
CA LEU A 224 11.39 -8.78 8.92
C LEU A 224 12.22 -8.92 7.64
N VAL A 225 12.76 -10.10 7.39
CA VAL A 225 13.40 -10.46 6.12
C VAL A 225 12.63 -11.59 5.48
N GLU A 226 12.14 -11.37 4.27
CA GLU A 226 11.42 -12.35 3.47
C GLU A 226 12.23 -12.75 2.24
N ILE A 227 12.53 -14.05 2.11
CA ILE A 227 13.26 -14.56 0.95
C ILE A 227 12.26 -14.88 -0.16
N ILE A 228 12.38 -14.17 -1.27
CA ILE A 228 11.55 -14.38 -2.46
C ILE A 228 12.21 -15.40 -3.37
N LYS A 229 11.51 -16.50 -3.61
CA LYS A 229 11.91 -17.47 -4.61
C LYS A 229 11.43 -17.04 -5.99
N LYS A 230 12.35 -16.90 -6.93
CA LYS A 230 12.00 -16.64 -8.32
C LYS A 230 11.28 -17.87 -8.88
N GLU A 231 10.09 -17.67 -9.39
CA GLU A 231 9.39 -18.72 -10.13
C GLU A 231 10.11 -18.94 -11.45
N LYS A 232 10.85 -20.03 -11.54
CA LYS A 232 11.62 -20.38 -12.75
C LYS A 232 10.73 -20.89 -13.88
N ARG A 233 9.56 -21.41 -13.50
CA ARG A 233 8.60 -21.93 -14.47
C ARG A 233 7.99 -20.80 -15.29
N ARG A 234 7.68 -21.09 -16.53
CA ARG A 234 6.91 -20.16 -17.36
C ARG A 234 5.51 -20.02 -16.78
N VAL A 235 5.07 -18.77 -16.54
CA VAL A 235 3.74 -18.49 -15.97
C VAL A 235 2.80 -17.97 -17.07
N LEU A 236 1.63 -18.62 -17.22
CA LEU A 236 0.52 -18.15 -18.05
C LEU A 236 -0.65 -17.80 -17.12
N GLU A 237 -0.91 -16.50 -16.94
CA GLU A 237 -1.88 -16.05 -15.96
C GLU A 237 -2.80 -14.94 -16.46
N ASN A 238 -3.93 -14.79 -15.74
CA ASN A 238 -4.89 -13.70 -15.96
C ASN A 238 -5.40 -13.62 -17.42
N ARG A 239 -5.62 -14.79 -18.05
CA ARG A 239 -6.09 -14.87 -19.43
C ARG A 239 -7.46 -15.54 -19.50
N PRO A 240 -8.37 -15.04 -20.34
CA PRO A 240 -9.69 -15.68 -20.49
C PRO A 240 -9.56 -17.09 -21.09
N ARG A 241 -8.60 -17.32 -21.96
CA ARG A 241 -8.33 -18.62 -22.57
C ARG A 241 -6.84 -18.85 -22.76
N VAL A 242 -6.41 -20.07 -22.40
CA VAL A 242 -5.04 -20.59 -22.63
C VAL A 242 -5.16 -21.89 -23.41
N VAL A 243 -4.30 -22.07 -24.39
CA VAL A 243 -4.13 -23.35 -25.12
C VAL A 243 -2.75 -23.86 -24.83
N LEU A 244 -2.67 -25.08 -24.32
CA LEU A 244 -1.44 -25.81 -24.09
C LEU A 244 -1.34 -26.91 -25.16
N ASP A 245 -0.32 -26.81 -26.00
CA ASP A 245 0.09 -27.82 -26.97
C ASP A 245 1.52 -28.31 -26.68
N LYS A 246 1.98 -29.30 -27.40
CA LYS A 246 3.31 -29.85 -27.22
C LYS A 246 4.41 -28.81 -27.46
N VAL A 247 4.20 -27.83 -28.35
CA VAL A 247 5.18 -26.79 -28.63
C VAL A 247 5.37 -25.85 -27.42
N VAL A 248 4.26 -25.47 -26.78
CA VAL A 248 4.31 -24.67 -25.55
C VAL A 248 4.96 -25.44 -24.41
N LEU A 249 4.68 -26.73 -24.29
CA LEU A 249 5.29 -27.59 -23.27
C LEU A 249 6.81 -27.70 -23.48
N ASP A 250 7.23 -28.03 -24.68
CA ASP A 250 8.66 -28.23 -25.05
C ASP A 250 9.46 -26.91 -24.92
N ALA A 251 8.80 -25.76 -25.12
CA ALA A 251 9.39 -24.44 -24.90
C ALA A 251 9.43 -24.00 -23.41
N SER A 252 9.03 -24.88 -22.50
CA SER A 252 8.98 -24.59 -21.06
C SER A 252 9.72 -25.69 -20.26
N PRO A 253 11.05 -25.85 -20.43
CA PRO A 253 11.81 -26.94 -19.80
C PRO A 253 11.83 -26.87 -18.28
N GLU A 254 11.76 -25.70 -17.69
CA GLU A 254 11.68 -25.48 -16.23
C GLU A 254 10.26 -25.71 -15.67
N GLY A 255 9.29 -26.03 -16.54
CA GLY A 255 7.89 -26.24 -16.22
C GLY A 255 7.00 -25.07 -16.59
N LEU A 256 5.69 -25.28 -16.43
CA LEU A 256 4.64 -24.34 -16.79
C LEU A 256 3.64 -24.24 -15.62
N LEU A 257 3.40 -23.03 -15.15
CA LEU A 257 2.33 -22.72 -14.22
C LEU A 257 1.21 -21.98 -14.97
N VAL A 258 0.01 -22.55 -15.01
CA VAL A 258 -1.19 -21.91 -15.57
C VAL A 258 -2.09 -21.52 -14.42
N ARG A 259 -2.38 -20.22 -14.25
CA ARG A 259 -3.22 -19.76 -13.15
C ARG A 259 -4.17 -18.62 -13.51
N ASN A 260 -5.29 -18.56 -12.78
CA ASN A 260 -6.31 -17.51 -12.93
C ASN A 260 -6.83 -17.41 -14.37
N CYS A 261 -7.14 -18.53 -15.00
CA CYS A 261 -7.67 -18.58 -16.37
C CYS A 261 -9.12 -19.05 -16.38
N ALA A 262 -9.95 -18.46 -17.25
CA ALA A 262 -11.33 -18.94 -17.37
C ALA A 262 -11.37 -20.33 -18.02
N VAL A 263 -10.61 -20.54 -19.11
CA VAL A 263 -10.54 -21.82 -19.80
C VAL A 263 -9.11 -22.16 -20.16
N LEU A 264 -8.64 -23.33 -19.73
CA LEU A 264 -7.43 -23.97 -20.23
C LEU A 264 -7.82 -25.13 -21.15
N THR A 265 -7.34 -25.14 -22.39
CA THR A 265 -7.50 -26.25 -23.32
C THR A 265 -6.17 -26.95 -23.51
N ILE A 266 -6.07 -28.20 -23.13
CA ILE A 266 -4.87 -29.06 -23.36
C ILE A 266 -5.12 -29.85 -24.62
N ARG A 267 -4.21 -29.75 -25.60
CA ARG A 267 -4.34 -30.45 -26.86
C ARG A 267 -3.95 -31.95 -26.73
N GLU A 268 -4.44 -32.74 -27.63
CA GLU A 268 -4.22 -34.21 -27.67
C GLU A 268 -2.73 -34.57 -27.84
N ASP A 269 -1.91 -33.67 -28.43
CA ASP A 269 -0.49 -33.87 -28.64
C ASP A 269 0.36 -33.72 -27.36
N VAL A 270 -0.25 -33.29 -26.25
CA VAL A 270 0.41 -33.17 -24.93
C VAL A 270 0.31 -34.52 -24.21
N PRO A 271 1.44 -35.24 -23.99
CA PRO A 271 1.37 -36.53 -23.33
C PRO A 271 1.03 -36.38 -21.84
N PRO A 272 0.24 -37.31 -21.24
CA PRO A 272 -0.08 -37.29 -19.80
C PRO A 272 1.15 -37.16 -18.90
N GLN A 273 2.26 -37.84 -19.25
CA GLN A 273 3.50 -37.76 -18.49
C GLN A 273 4.07 -36.32 -18.51
N GLY A 274 4.01 -35.62 -19.65
CA GLY A 274 4.47 -34.24 -19.77
C GLY A 274 3.68 -33.28 -18.89
N ILE A 275 2.36 -33.53 -18.68
CA ILE A 275 1.55 -32.79 -17.75
C ILE A 275 2.04 -33.05 -16.32
N LEU A 276 2.27 -34.30 -15.94
CA LEU A 276 2.73 -34.65 -14.59
C LEU A 276 4.10 -34.06 -14.27
N ASP A 277 5.00 -34.01 -15.23
CA ASP A 277 6.38 -33.57 -14.98
C ASP A 277 6.55 -32.06 -15.02
N HIS A 278 5.77 -31.37 -15.87
CA HIS A 278 6.06 -29.97 -16.20
C HIS A 278 4.89 -28.98 -16.01
N VAL A 279 3.65 -29.42 -15.70
CA VAL A 279 2.50 -28.51 -15.66
C VAL A 279 1.87 -28.49 -14.30
N ASP A 280 1.65 -27.28 -13.75
CA ASP A 280 0.78 -27.05 -12.60
C ASP A 280 -0.35 -26.09 -12.99
N ILE A 281 -1.57 -26.35 -12.51
CA ILE A 281 -2.78 -25.64 -12.88
C ILE A 281 -3.46 -25.15 -11.61
N MET A 282 -3.73 -23.85 -11.53
CA MET A 282 -4.32 -23.24 -10.33
C MET A 282 -5.41 -22.24 -10.67
N ASN A 283 -6.50 -22.23 -9.87
CA ASN A 283 -7.55 -21.22 -9.97
C ASN A 283 -8.11 -21.08 -11.40
N CYS A 284 -8.37 -22.17 -12.10
CA CYS A 284 -8.99 -22.13 -13.42
C CYS A 284 -10.47 -22.55 -13.32
N ALA A 285 -11.35 -21.84 -14.04
CA ALA A 285 -12.74 -22.20 -14.01
C ALA A 285 -13.00 -23.52 -14.73
N ARG A 286 -12.32 -23.78 -15.86
CA ARG A 286 -12.49 -24.98 -16.65
C ARG A 286 -11.19 -25.43 -17.30
N VAL A 287 -10.94 -26.74 -17.32
CA VAL A 287 -9.84 -27.38 -18.03
C VAL A 287 -10.40 -28.42 -18.99
N ASP A 288 -10.21 -28.20 -20.29
CA ASP A 288 -10.56 -29.13 -21.35
C ASP A 288 -9.35 -30.00 -21.67
N CYS A 289 -9.49 -31.31 -21.55
CA CYS A 289 -8.45 -32.31 -21.82
C CYS A 289 -9.05 -33.60 -22.37
N THR A 290 -8.23 -34.53 -22.87
CA THR A 290 -8.68 -35.83 -23.25
C THR A 290 -8.90 -36.76 -22.04
N GLU A 291 -9.63 -37.86 -22.21
CA GLU A 291 -9.82 -38.84 -21.13
C GLU A 291 -8.49 -39.40 -20.63
N GLU A 292 -7.50 -39.64 -21.57
CA GLU A 292 -6.17 -40.11 -21.19
C GLU A 292 -5.38 -39.12 -20.34
N GLN A 293 -5.60 -37.80 -20.56
CA GLN A 293 -4.93 -36.72 -19.84
C GLN A 293 -5.62 -36.40 -18.49
N LYS A 294 -6.87 -36.79 -18.32
CA LYS A 294 -7.74 -36.38 -17.21
C LYS A 294 -7.13 -36.67 -15.83
N ALA A 295 -6.58 -37.84 -15.64
CA ALA A 295 -5.93 -38.22 -14.38
C ALA A 295 -4.71 -37.37 -14.06
N ALA A 296 -3.86 -37.08 -15.04
CA ALA A 296 -2.70 -36.22 -14.89
C ALA A 296 -3.12 -34.79 -14.57
N VAL A 297 -4.13 -34.25 -15.26
CA VAL A 297 -4.68 -32.92 -15.00
C VAL A 297 -5.26 -32.82 -13.59
N GLN A 298 -6.00 -33.83 -13.13
CA GLN A 298 -6.54 -33.84 -11.77
C GLN A 298 -5.46 -33.79 -10.70
N LEU A 299 -4.37 -34.54 -10.89
CA LEU A 299 -3.24 -34.55 -9.94
C LEU A 299 -2.48 -33.23 -9.89
N LYS A 300 -2.48 -32.49 -10.99
CA LYS A 300 -1.71 -31.23 -11.17
C LYS A 300 -2.58 -29.97 -11.02
N SER A 301 -3.86 -30.14 -10.66
CA SER A 301 -4.81 -29.04 -10.53
C SER A 301 -5.11 -28.73 -9.09
N THR A 302 -5.14 -27.42 -8.77
CA THR A 302 -5.59 -26.88 -7.48
C THR A 302 -6.67 -25.83 -7.74
N ASN A 303 -7.80 -25.93 -7.07
CA ASN A 303 -8.91 -25.00 -7.19
C ASN A 303 -9.39 -24.82 -8.66
N VAL A 304 -9.72 -25.93 -9.31
CA VAL A 304 -10.31 -25.98 -10.65
C VAL A 304 -11.76 -26.44 -10.54
N ALA A 305 -12.69 -25.64 -11.10
CA ALA A 305 -14.11 -25.92 -10.95
C ALA A 305 -14.59 -27.09 -11.84
N GLN A 306 -14.02 -27.27 -13.02
CA GLN A 306 -14.44 -28.32 -13.96
C GLN A 306 -13.24 -28.86 -14.76
N ILE A 307 -13.12 -30.20 -14.80
CA ILE A 307 -12.10 -30.91 -15.61
C ILE A 307 -12.83 -32.00 -16.40
N GLY A 308 -12.60 -32.08 -17.71
CA GLY A 308 -13.18 -33.12 -18.53
C GLY A 308 -12.97 -32.94 -20.03
N SER A 309 -13.46 -33.92 -20.82
CA SER A 309 -13.38 -33.85 -22.27
C SER A 309 -14.30 -32.77 -22.83
N ARG A 310 -13.95 -32.28 -24.02
CA ARG A 310 -14.72 -31.27 -24.74
C ARG A 310 -16.16 -31.77 -25.07
N GLU A 311 -16.34 -33.08 -25.19
CA GLU A 311 -17.63 -33.74 -25.48
C GLU A 311 -18.47 -33.89 -24.22
N GLU A 312 -17.90 -34.16 -23.05
CA GLU A 312 -18.56 -34.23 -21.76
C GLU A 312 -18.97 -32.85 -21.23
N ASN A 313 -18.21 -31.85 -21.53
CA ASN A 313 -18.42 -30.46 -21.10
C ASN A 313 -19.33 -29.72 -22.09
N GLY A 314 -20.44 -30.25 -22.48
CA GLY A 314 -21.39 -29.61 -23.39
C GLY A 314 -21.58 -28.11 -23.12
N GLU A 315 -22.20 -27.36 -24.02
CA GLU A 315 -22.38 -25.91 -23.86
C GLU A 315 -22.83 -25.52 -22.45
N PRO A 316 -22.14 -24.58 -21.79
CA PRO A 316 -22.41 -24.25 -20.39
C PRO A 316 -23.86 -23.73 -20.25
N ARG A 317 -24.71 -24.50 -19.62
CA ARG A 317 -26.07 -24.12 -19.25
C ARG A 317 -26.03 -23.39 -17.90
N GLY A 318 -26.31 -22.08 -17.89
CA GLY A 318 -26.39 -21.28 -16.67
C GLY A 318 -25.55 -19.99 -16.71
N MET A 319 -25.46 -19.32 -15.56
CA MET A 319 -24.77 -18.02 -15.44
C MET A 319 -23.30 -18.07 -15.86
N LEU A 320 -22.62 -19.21 -15.69
CA LEU A 320 -21.24 -19.45 -16.16
C LEU A 320 -21.15 -19.48 -17.70
N GLY A 321 -22.19 -19.99 -18.39
CA GLY A 321 -22.27 -20.01 -19.84
C GLY A 321 -22.37 -18.64 -20.49
N VAL A 322 -23.04 -17.72 -19.82
CA VAL A 322 -23.15 -16.33 -20.26
C VAL A 322 -21.78 -15.63 -20.16
N LEU A 323 -21.02 -15.88 -19.09
CA LEU A 323 -19.68 -15.34 -18.88
C LEU A 323 -18.65 -15.86 -19.88
N LEU A 324 -18.75 -17.14 -20.30
CA LEU A 324 -17.81 -17.75 -21.24
C LEU A 324 -18.10 -17.41 -22.71
N ASN A 325 -19.34 -17.04 -23.05
CA ASN A 325 -19.74 -16.60 -24.39
C ASN A 325 -19.51 -15.11 -24.68
N LEU A 326 -19.12 -14.32 -23.69
CA LEU A 326 -18.74 -12.93 -23.86
C LEU A 326 -17.29 -12.84 -24.40
N SER A 327 -17.11 -13.15 -25.67
CA SER A 327 -15.79 -13.17 -26.35
C SER A 327 -15.12 -11.78 -26.48
N GLU A 328 -15.73 -10.73 -26.00
CA GLU A 328 -15.21 -9.35 -26.06
C GLU A 328 -15.18 -8.61 -24.71
N THR A 329 -15.50 -9.27 -23.59
CA THR A 329 -15.48 -8.58 -22.29
C THR A 329 -14.10 -8.69 -21.66
N LYS A 330 -13.38 -7.58 -21.51
CA LYS A 330 -12.20 -7.50 -20.64
C LYS A 330 -12.63 -7.82 -19.23
N MET A 331 -12.19 -8.97 -18.70
CA MET A 331 -12.26 -9.22 -17.26
C MET A 331 -11.27 -8.31 -16.56
N ILE A 332 -11.78 -7.38 -15.81
CA ILE A 332 -11.02 -6.43 -15.03
C ILE A 332 -10.96 -6.96 -13.60
N ASN A 333 -9.77 -7.28 -13.16
CA ASN A 333 -9.54 -7.70 -11.78
C ASN A 333 -9.70 -6.46 -10.88
N ALA A 334 -10.65 -6.51 -9.95
CA ALA A 334 -11.22 -5.36 -9.22
C ALA A 334 -10.36 -4.82 -8.07
N ASP A 335 -9.07 -5.08 -8.02
CA ASP A 335 -8.23 -4.55 -6.93
C ASP A 335 -7.74 -3.11 -7.14
N LYS A 336 -7.96 -2.50 -8.29
CA LYS A 336 -7.75 -1.05 -8.52
C LYS A 336 -8.62 -0.55 -9.68
N TYR A 337 -9.79 -0.01 -9.40
CA TYR A 337 -10.48 0.92 -10.27
C TYR A 337 -10.53 2.30 -9.62
N VAL A 338 -9.80 3.23 -10.21
CA VAL A 338 -10.07 4.66 -10.09
C VAL A 338 -10.88 5.02 -11.32
N LEU A 339 -12.13 5.40 -11.13
CA LEU A 339 -12.95 6.05 -12.14
C LEU A 339 -12.47 7.49 -12.33
#